data_87216339a3861bbdb8678c60d90a26a4
#
_entry.id   87216339a3861bbdb8678c60d90a26a4
#
_cell.length_a   1.000
_cell.length_b   1.000
_cell.length_c   1.000
_cell.angle_alpha   90.00
_cell.angle_beta   90.00
_cell.angle_gamma   90.00
#
_symmetry.space_group_name_H-M   'P 1'
#
loop_
_entity.id
_entity.type
_entity.pdbx_description
1 polymer ?
#
loop_
_entity_poly.entity_id
_entity_poly.type
_entity_poly.pdbx_seq_one_letter_code
_entity_poly.pdbx_strand_id
1 'polypeptide(L)'
;MSLENVSTIDDVRIDGIDDLVSPNEIIARYPVPTETAVLIETTRSRIAKIMRGEDPRLLVVIGPCSIHDADAALDYAQKLMRIREQYAD
;
A
#
# COMPACT_ATOMS: atom_id res chain seq x y z
N MET A 1 -16.54 10.86 -35.42
CA MET A 1 -17.25 10.01 -34.46
C MET A 1 -17.57 10.83 -33.22
N SER A 2 -18.80 10.82 -32.80
CA SER A 2 -19.22 11.62 -31.65
C SER A 2 -18.84 10.90 -30.35
N LEU A 3 -18.45 11.66 -29.34
CA LEU A 3 -18.13 11.14 -28.00
C LEU A 3 -19.35 10.48 -27.34
N GLU A 4 -20.54 10.95 -27.66
CA GLU A 4 -21.79 10.40 -27.15
C GLU A 4 -22.01 8.96 -27.58
N ASN A 5 -21.67 8.64 -28.83
CA ASN A 5 -21.77 7.27 -29.34
C ASN A 5 -20.82 6.32 -28.68
N VAL A 6 -19.61 6.78 -28.36
CA VAL A 6 -18.60 6.02 -27.62
C VAL A 6 -19.08 5.76 -26.18
N SER A 7 -19.62 6.78 -25.52
CA SER A 7 -20.12 6.68 -24.13
C SER A 7 -21.31 5.72 -24.01
N THR A 8 -22.12 5.57 -25.07
CA THR A 8 -23.29 4.68 -25.05
C THR A 8 -22.89 3.21 -25.08
N ILE A 9 -21.75 2.89 -25.69
CA ILE A 9 -21.29 1.51 -25.88
C ILE A 9 -20.18 1.15 -24.89
N ASP A 10 -19.22 2.05 -24.75
CA ASP A 10 -18.05 1.86 -23.85
C ASP A 10 -18.25 2.63 -22.56
N ASP A 11 -17.68 2.11 -21.49
CA ASP A 11 -17.60 2.76 -20.18
C ASP A 11 -18.96 3.23 -19.63
N VAL A 12 -20.03 2.53 -19.96
CA VAL A 12 -21.40 2.89 -19.53
C VAL A 12 -21.60 2.83 -18.02
N ARG A 13 -20.66 2.20 -17.27
CA ARG A 13 -20.69 2.08 -15.82
C ARG A 13 -19.74 3.03 -15.12
N ILE A 14 -19.05 3.89 -15.87
CA ILE A 14 -18.10 4.86 -15.35
C ILE A 14 -18.80 6.21 -15.24
N ASP A 15 -18.91 6.74 -14.00
CA ASP A 15 -19.56 8.01 -13.74
C ASP A 15 -18.69 9.21 -14.15
N GLY A 16 -17.39 9.03 -14.16
CA GLY A 16 -16.44 10.09 -14.53
C GLY A 16 -15.01 9.59 -14.55
N ILE A 17 -14.13 10.42 -15.11
CA ILE A 17 -12.69 10.15 -15.15
C ILE A 17 -11.99 11.39 -14.63
N ASP A 18 -11.27 11.23 -13.52
CA ASP A 18 -10.47 12.29 -12.91
C ASP A 18 -8.99 12.02 -13.14
N ASP A 19 -8.21 13.09 -13.30
CA ASP A 19 -6.77 12.98 -13.41
C ASP A 19 -6.16 12.60 -12.06
N LEU A 20 -5.21 11.67 -12.09
CA LEU A 20 -4.47 11.29 -10.92
C LEU A 20 -3.31 12.26 -10.68
N VAL A 21 -3.02 12.50 -9.42
CA VAL A 21 -1.85 13.27 -8.99
C VAL A 21 -0.59 12.47 -9.34
N SER A 22 0.46 13.15 -9.84
CA SER A 22 1.71 12.47 -10.20
C SER A 22 2.41 11.91 -8.96
N PRO A 23 3.18 10.81 -9.10
CA PRO A 23 3.97 10.27 -7.98
C PRO A 23 4.90 11.30 -7.35
N ASN A 24 5.51 12.18 -8.14
CA ASN A 24 6.41 13.21 -7.62
C ASN A 24 5.68 14.21 -6.73
N GLU A 25 4.45 14.58 -7.07
CA GLU A 25 3.64 15.46 -6.24
C GLU A 25 3.27 14.81 -4.91
N ILE A 26 2.95 13.53 -4.92
CA ILE A 26 2.63 12.78 -3.70
C ILE A 26 3.87 12.67 -2.80
N ILE A 27 5.02 12.36 -3.35
CA ILE A 27 6.29 12.27 -2.60
C ILE A 27 6.63 13.62 -1.96
N ALA A 28 6.44 14.72 -2.70
CA ALA A 28 6.70 16.07 -2.18
C ALA A 28 5.73 16.45 -1.07
N ARG A 29 4.46 16.07 -1.20
CA ARG A 29 3.39 16.36 -0.22
C ARG A 29 3.51 15.52 1.05
N TYR A 30 3.93 14.26 0.90
CA TYR A 30 4.05 13.28 1.99
C TYR A 30 5.44 12.67 2.01
N PRO A 31 6.48 13.44 2.39
CA PRO A 31 7.84 12.91 2.45
C PRO A 31 7.93 11.81 3.52
N VAL A 32 8.79 10.83 3.27
CA VAL A 32 9.01 9.72 4.21
C VAL A 32 9.82 10.22 5.41
N PRO A 33 9.29 10.14 6.64
CA PRO A 33 10.07 10.46 7.84
C PRO A 33 11.29 9.54 7.97
N THR A 34 12.36 10.04 8.59
CA THR A 34 13.58 9.26 8.80
C THR A 34 13.31 7.93 9.53
N GLU A 35 12.46 7.95 10.54
CA GLU A 35 12.07 6.76 11.30
C GLU A 35 11.41 5.70 10.43
N THR A 36 10.54 6.13 9.52
CA THR A 36 9.88 5.24 8.57
C THR A 36 10.86 4.66 7.58
N ALA A 37 11.80 5.47 7.08
CA ALA A 37 12.86 4.99 6.18
C ALA A 37 13.71 3.91 6.84
N VAL A 38 14.11 4.11 8.10
CA VAL A 38 14.86 3.12 8.88
C VAL A 38 14.04 1.83 9.05
N LEU A 39 12.75 1.94 9.35
CA LEU A 39 11.86 0.78 9.47
C LEU A 39 11.81 -0.02 8.17
N ILE A 40 11.68 0.66 7.04
CA ILE A 40 11.63 0.02 5.72
C ILE A 40 12.94 -0.71 5.43
N GLU A 41 14.08 -0.07 5.62
CA GLU A 41 15.39 -0.68 5.38
C GLU A 41 15.65 -1.88 6.29
N THR A 42 15.33 -1.74 7.57
CA THR A 42 15.47 -2.82 8.56
C THR A 42 14.59 -4.01 8.18
N THR A 43 13.35 -3.76 7.79
CA THR A 43 12.40 -4.81 7.39
C THR A 43 12.88 -5.53 6.13
N ARG A 44 13.36 -4.81 5.12
CA ARG A 44 13.94 -5.39 3.90
C ARG A 44 15.14 -6.29 4.21
N SER A 45 16.01 -5.84 5.11
CA SER A 45 17.17 -6.62 5.54
C SER A 45 16.75 -7.91 6.26
N ARG A 46 15.75 -7.84 7.13
CA ARG A 46 15.21 -9.01 7.83
C ARG A 46 14.56 -10.00 6.88
N ILE A 47 13.80 -9.52 5.90
CA ILE A 47 13.20 -10.36 4.87
C ILE A 47 14.29 -11.09 4.08
N ALA A 48 15.35 -10.40 3.68
CA ALA A 48 16.46 -11.01 2.98
C ALA A 48 17.13 -12.12 3.83
N LYS A 49 17.30 -11.91 5.12
CA LYS A 49 17.85 -12.91 6.03
C LYS A 49 16.96 -14.13 6.17
N ILE A 50 15.65 -13.94 6.26
CA ILE A 50 14.67 -15.03 6.31
C ILE A 50 14.76 -15.86 5.02
N MET A 51 14.82 -15.19 3.86
CA MET A 51 14.90 -15.85 2.56
C MET A 51 16.20 -16.63 2.38
N ARG A 52 17.29 -16.22 3.01
CA ARG A 52 18.57 -16.93 2.99
C ARG A 52 18.69 -18.01 4.05
N GLY A 53 17.70 -18.16 4.91
CA GLY A 53 17.73 -19.14 6.00
C GLY A 53 18.59 -18.70 7.19
N GLU A 54 18.99 -17.46 7.26
CA GLU A 54 19.79 -16.91 8.36
C GLU A 54 18.93 -16.51 9.57
N ASP A 55 17.64 -16.29 9.37
CA ASP A 55 16.68 -15.96 10.40
C ASP A 55 15.59 -17.03 10.40
N PRO A 56 15.32 -17.71 11.54
CA PRO A 56 14.37 -18.80 11.60
C PRO A 56 12.91 -18.38 11.60
N ARG A 57 12.63 -17.08 11.64
CA ARG A 57 11.27 -16.59 11.69
C ARG A 57 10.52 -16.82 10.39
N LEU A 58 9.21 -16.90 10.49
CA LEU A 58 8.33 -17.06 9.34
C LEU A 58 8.02 -15.68 8.74
N LEU A 59 8.15 -15.57 7.42
CA LEU A 59 7.71 -14.39 6.70
C LEU A 59 6.22 -14.53 6.37
N VAL A 60 5.42 -13.60 6.82
CA VAL A 60 3.98 -13.55 6.53
C VAL A 60 3.68 -12.29 5.74
N VAL A 61 3.08 -12.47 4.55
CA VAL A 61 2.60 -11.37 3.71
C VAL A 61 1.08 -11.30 3.85
N ILE A 62 0.60 -10.23 4.45
CA ILE A 62 -0.81 -10.09 4.80
C ILE A 62 -1.25 -8.64 4.61
N GLY A 63 -2.44 -8.47 4.06
CA GLY A 63 -3.00 -7.14 3.87
C GLY A 63 -4.26 -7.17 3.01
N PRO A 64 -4.93 -6.01 2.86
CA PRO A 64 -6.08 -5.88 1.97
C PRO A 64 -5.64 -5.97 0.49
N CYS A 65 -6.60 -6.29 -0.39
CA CYS A 65 -6.35 -6.37 -1.82
C CYS A 65 -5.99 -5.01 -2.43
N SER A 66 -6.62 -3.95 -1.93
CA SER A 66 -6.39 -2.58 -2.40
C SER A 66 -6.77 -1.59 -1.31
N ILE A 67 -6.29 -0.36 -1.47
CA ILE A 67 -6.65 0.75 -0.59
C ILE A 67 -7.49 1.72 -1.41
N HIS A 68 -8.78 1.78 -1.12
CA HIS A 68 -9.72 2.70 -1.74
C HIS A 68 -10.37 3.64 -0.70
N ASP A 69 -10.16 3.37 0.58
CA ASP A 69 -10.64 4.16 1.70
C ASP A 69 -9.49 4.32 2.70
N ALA A 70 -8.99 5.55 2.83
CA ALA A 70 -7.86 5.85 3.68
C ALA A 70 -8.15 5.57 5.17
N ASP A 71 -9.36 5.87 5.63
CA ASP A 71 -9.74 5.65 7.03
C ASP A 71 -9.76 4.15 7.36
N ALA A 72 -10.30 3.34 6.46
CA ALA A 72 -10.30 1.89 6.61
C ALA A 72 -8.88 1.33 6.60
N ALA A 73 -7.98 1.86 5.75
CA ALA A 73 -6.59 1.45 5.71
C ALA A 73 -5.85 1.76 7.02
N LEU A 74 -6.09 2.93 7.60
CA LEU A 74 -5.49 3.32 8.88
C LEU A 74 -6.01 2.46 10.04
N ASP A 75 -7.30 2.15 10.05
CA ASP A 75 -7.89 1.25 11.06
C ASP A 75 -7.27 -0.15 10.96
N TYR A 76 -7.14 -0.67 9.76
CA TYR A 76 -6.49 -1.95 9.52
C TYR A 76 -5.03 -1.94 10.01
N ALA A 77 -4.28 -0.89 9.68
CA ALA A 77 -2.89 -0.75 10.07
C ALA A 77 -2.72 -0.73 11.60
N GLN A 78 -3.60 -0.05 12.32
CA GLN A 78 -3.57 -0.01 13.78
C GLN A 78 -3.82 -1.39 14.40
N LYS A 79 -4.78 -2.13 13.86
CA LYS A 79 -5.06 -3.51 14.30
C LYS A 79 -3.88 -4.44 13.99
N LEU A 80 -3.29 -4.30 12.82
CA LEU A 80 -2.13 -5.09 12.42
C LEU A 80 -0.91 -4.81 13.31
N MET A 81 -0.70 -3.57 13.72
CA MET A 81 0.38 -3.21 14.64
C MET A 81 0.27 -3.95 15.98
N ARG A 82 -0.93 -4.08 16.51
CA ARG A 82 -1.17 -4.81 17.77
C ARG A 82 -0.81 -6.28 17.62
N ILE A 83 -1.23 -6.89 16.52
CA ILE A 83 -0.91 -8.30 16.23
C ILE A 83 0.60 -8.46 16.03
N ARG A 84 1.24 -7.54 15.32
CA ARG A 84 2.68 -7.53 15.11
C ARG A 84 3.45 -7.52 16.42
N GLU A 85 3.06 -6.69 17.38
CA GLU A 85 3.68 -6.65 18.71
C GLU A 85 3.49 -7.96 19.46
N GLN A 86 2.32 -8.57 19.35
CA GLN A 86 1.99 -9.83 20.02
C GLN A 86 2.83 -11.01 19.49
N TYR A 87 3.17 -11.00 18.21
CA TYR A 87 3.89 -12.08 17.53
C TYR A 87 5.27 -11.64 17.03
N ALA A 88 5.90 -10.69 17.72
CA ALA A 88 7.16 -10.10 17.27
C ALA A 88 8.35 -11.08 17.30
N ASP A 89 8.27 -12.16 18.07
CA ASP A 89 9.33 -13.17 18.21
C ASP A 89 9.30 -14.24 17.12
#